data_8f77d6c89c4d154d330b6f1a57ffe13c
#
_entry.id   8f77d6c89c4d154d330b6f1a57ffe13c
#
_cell.length_a   1.000
_cell.length_b   1.000
_cell.length_c   1.000
_cell.angle_alpha   90.00
_cell.angle_beta   90.00
_cell.angle_gamma   90.00
#
_symmetry.space_group_name_H-M   'P 1'
#
loop_
_entity.id
_entity.type
_entity.pdbx_description
1 polymer ?
#
loop_
_entity_poly.entity_id
_entity_poly.type
_entity_poly.pdbx_seq_one_letter_code
_entity_poly.pdbx_strand_id
1 'polypeptide(L)'
;GGPSTPGGEWARLPGGREMGPPASVHVDIDAESIWALIRCDETSPVPAARGGRFGLDCMYPDGRLKPHDTIFKFDPKGNVVKSFGAQMFIWPHGMHVDRDGNVWATDGAAEDAVATAAKAGVKAGHIVRKFSPDGKVLMTLGEPGVAGNDEYHFRSPAGVVTAPNGDIFVADGHGSNNRIVKYSKDGKFIKAWGKTGYAPGEFRVAHCIGMDKRGRLFVCDRANTRIQIFDQEGKYLATWHQFGMPSGLAFSANDEDLIYVFDSESDNVDNPGFEQGIRIGDALNGWVKYFILDPGGNPGTTTGSGAEFGTVDKFGNVFAGEPRPRVLRKYVKVR
;
A
#
# COMPACT_ATOMS: atom_id res chain seq x y z
N GLY A 1 -10.73 -18.23 -26.23
CA GLY A 1 -11.43 -17.57 -25.18
C GLY A 1 -10.96 -16.13 -25.11
N GLY A 2 -11.84 -15.17 -25.34
CA GLY A 2 -11.54 -13.76 -25.23
C GLY A 2 -11.14 -13.40 -23.78
N PRO A 3 -10.46 -12.28 -23.58
CA PRO A 3 -10.16 -11.82 -22.25
C PRO A 3 -11.47 -11.72 -21.47
N SER A 4 -11.49 -12.34 -20.30
CA SER A 4 -12.59 -12.18 -19.36
C SER A 4 -12.91 -10.69 -19.29
N THR A 5 -14.17 -10.34 -19.44
CA THR A 5 -14.70 -9.00 -19.19
C THR A 5 -13.98 -8.40 -18.01
N PRO A 6 -13.48 -7.15 -18.09
CA PRO A 6 -12.83 -6.49 -16.97
C PRO A 6 -13.76 -6.58 -15.78
N GLY A 7 -13.34 -7.27 -14.75
CA GLY A 7 -14.12 -7.84 -13.68
C GLY A 7 -15.31 -7.01 -13.27
N GLY A 8 -16.46 -7.57 -13.47
CA GLY A 8 -17.57 -7.28 -12.60
C GLY A 8 -17.07 -7.44 -11.17
N GLU A 9 -17.45 -6.54 -10.30
CA GLU A 9 -17.05 -6.41 -8.90
C GLU A 9 -16.78 -7.77 -8.24
N TRP A 10 -15.51 -8.16 -8.18
CA TRP A 10 -15.13 -9.40 -7.49
C TRP A 10 -15.49 -9.31 -6.01
N ALA A 11 -15.27 -8.15 -5.39
CA ALA A 11 -15.53 -7.91 -3.98
C ALA A 11 -16.67 -6.91 -3.80
N ARG A 12 -17.56 -7.18 -2.83
CA ARG A 12 -18.69 -6.31 -2.47
C ARG A 12 -18.67 -6.04 -0.97
N LEU A 13 -18.95 -4.79 -0.60
CA LEU A 13 -19.12 -4.42 0.79
C LEU A 13 -20.53 -4.78 1.29
N PRO A 14 -20.69 -5.12 2.59
CA PRO A 14 -21.97 -5.51 3.13
C PRO A 14 -22.95 -4.33 3.21
N GLY A 15 -24.25 -4.64 3.24
CA GLY A 15 -25.31 -3.65 3.44
C GLY A 15 -25.54 -2.69 2.27
N GLY A 16 -25.03 -3.02 1.07
CA GLY A 16 -25.16 -2.16 -0.10
C GLY A 16 -24.25 -0.94 -0.09
N ARG A 17 -23.28 -0.89 0.81
CA ARG A 17 -22.24 0.15 0.84
C ARG A 17 -21.42 0.08 -0.43
N GLU A 18 -21.26 1.21 -1.09
CA GLU A 18 -20.35 1.33 -2.22
C GLU A 18 -18.89 1.22 -1.79
N MET A 19 -18.04 0.73 -2.69
CA MET A 19 -16.61 0.62 -2.44
C MET A 19 -15.99 2.01 -2.37
N GLY A 20 -15.35 2.34 -1.24
CA GLY A 20 -14.45 3.48 -1.16
C GLY A 20 -13.13 3.20 -1.91
N PRO A 21 -12.22 4.16 -2.03
CA PRO A 21 -10.91 3.93 -2.67
C PRO A 21 -10.13 2.82 -1.96
N PRO A 22 -9.85 1.66 -2.59
CA PRO A 22 -9.00 0.63 -2.00
C PRO A 22 -7.55 1.14 -1.95
N ALA A 23 -7.01 1.27 -0.75
CA ALA A 23 -5.66 1.78 -0.54
C ALA A 23 -4.61 0.69 -0.67
N SER A 24 -4.87 -0.48 -0.08
CA SER A 24 -3.90 -1.57 -0.05
C SER A 24 -4.58 -2.92 0.01
N VAL A 25 -3.89 -3.96 -0.45
CA VAL A 25 -4.40 -5.34 -0.53
C VAL A 25 -3.28 -6.30 -0.12
N HIS A 26 -3.60 -7.29 0.68
CA HIS A 26 -2.63 -8.32 1.07
C HIS A 26 -3.30 -9.69 1.22
N VAL A 27 -2.64 -10.73 0.72
CA VAL A 27 -3.10 -12.10 0.91
C VAL A 27 -2.96 -12.53 2.38
N ASP A 28 -3.91 -13.29 2.88
CA ASP A 28 -3.84 -13.87 4.22
C ASP A 28 -2.84 -15.05 4.28
N ILE A 29 -2.55 -15.50 5.49
CA ILE A 29 -1.63 -16.65 5.72
C ILE A 29 -2.14 -17.97 5.12
N ASP A 30 -3.44 -18.10 4.83
CA ASP A 30 -4.01 -19.24 4.08
C ASP A 30 -3.65 -19.20 2.57
N ALA A 31 -3.03 -18.11 2.12
CA ALA A 31 -2.65 -17.84 0.74
C ALA A 31 -3.84 -17.81 -0.27
N GLU A 32 -5.06 -17.65 0.22
CA GLU A 32 -6.30 -17.61 -0.59
C GLU A 32 -7.22 -16.45 -0.24
N SER A 33 -7.45 -16.20 1.05
CA SER A 33 -8.25 -15.08 1.53
C SER A 33 -7.49 -13.77 1.36
N ILE A 34 -8.21 -12.69 1.14
CA ILE A 34 -7.63 -11.38 0.82
C ILE A 34 -8.06 -10.37 1.86
N TRP A 35 -7.08 -9.72 2.47
CA TRP A 35 -7.28 -8.52 3.26
C TRP A 35 -7.19 -7.29 2.37
N ALA A 36 -8.06 -6.31 2.60
CA ALA A 36 -8.01 -5.03 1.92
C ALA A 36 -8.20 -3.88 2.91
N LEU A 37 -7.44 -2.82 2.69
CA LEU A 37 -7.56 -1.55 3.37
C LEU A 37 -8.33 -0.60 2.46
N ILE A 38 -9.55 -0.24 2.87
CA ILE A 38 -10.50 0.51 2.04
C ILE A 38 -10.82 1.84 2.71
N ARG A 39 -10.60 2.93 2.01
CA ARG A 39 -10.94 4.28 2.48
C ARG A 39 -12.44 4.45 2.58
N CYS A 40 -12.87 5.45 3.37
CA CYS A 40 -14.28 5.56 3.76
C CYS A 40 -15.14 6.33 2.76
N ASP A 41 -14.54 7.11 1.88
CA ASP A 41 -15.29 8.04 1.05
C ASP A 41 -15.83 7.37 -0.20
N GLU A 42 -17.15 7.13 -0.18
CA GLU A 42 -17.90 6.54 -1.26
C GLU A 42 -18.35 7.57 -2.30
N THR A 43 -18.38 8.84 -1.91
CA THR A 43 -19.02 9.91 -2.69
C THR A 43 -18.10 11.04 -3.12
N SER A 44 -16.90 11.13 -2.54
CA SER A 44 -15.95 12.16 -2.94
C SER A 44 -15.63 12.03 -4.41
N PRO A 45 -15.80 13.09 -5.19
CA PRO A 45 -15.27 13.10 -6.52
C PRO A 45 -13.77 12.86 -6.41
N VAL A 46 -13.32 11.78 -7.01
CA VAL A 46 -11.89 11.56 -7.18
C VAL A 46 -11.37 12.77 -7.94
N PRO A 47 -10.34 13.48 -7.45
CA PRO A 47 -9.84 14.65 -8.13
C PRO A 47 -9.48 14.25 -9.57
N ALA A 48 -10.15 14.86 -10.54
CA ALA A 48 -9.89 14.63 -11.95
C ALA A 48 -8.54 15.21 -12.40
N ALA A 49 -7.83 15.88 -11.48
CA ALA A 49 -6.57 16.56 -11.77
C ALA A 49 -5.51 16.21 -10.72
N ARG A 50 -4.26 16.20 -11.15
CA ARG A 50 -3.08 16.16 -10.28
C ARG A 50 -3.17 17.27 -9.23
N GLY A 51 -2.82 16.98 -8.00
CA GLY A 51 -2.85 17.93 -6.88
C GLY A 51 -4.20 18.08 -6.18
N GLY A 52 -5.17 17.22 -6.48
CA GLY A 52 -6.36 17.09 -5.64
C GLY A 52 -5.98 16.65 -4.22
N ARG A 53 -6.68 17.19 -3.22
CA ARG A 53 -6.43 16.85 -1.82
C ARG A 53 -6.78 15.40 -1.57
N PHE A 54 -5.76 14.54 -1.53
CA PHE A 54 -5.84 13.25 -0.89
C PHE A 54 -5.69 13.44 0.61
N GLY A 55 -6.36 12.63 1.41
CA GLY A 55 -6.09 12.60 2.82
C GLY A 55 -7.27 12.90 3.73
N LEU A 56 -8.48 13.06 3.17
CA LEU A 56 -9.70 13.28 3.95
C LEU A 56 -10.72 12.13 3.81
N ASP A 57 -10.33 11.01 3.22
CA ASP A 57 -11.30 9.97 2.84
C ASP A 57 -12.06 9.36 4.03
N CYS A 58 -11.42 9.25 5.21
CA CYS A 58 -12.08 8.76 6.41
C CYS A 58 -12.36 9.86 7.46
N MET A 59 -12.36 11.11 7.03
CA MET A 59 -12.63 12.25 7.88
C MET A 59 -13.66 13.18 7.24
N TYR A 60 -14.56 13.74 8.07
CA TYR A 60 -15.44 14.83 7.65
C TYR A 60 -14.67 16.15 7.59
N PRO A 61 -15.17 17.15 6.83
CA PRO A 61 -14.51 18.47 6.75
C PRO A 61 -14.34 19.17 8.11
N ASP A 62 -15.12 18.81 9.12
CA ASP A 62 -15.04 19.33 10.47
C ASP A 62 -13.99 18.63 11.35
N GLY A 63 -13.29 17.64 10.83
CA GLY A 63 -12.21 16.91 11.49
C GLY A 63 -12.64 15.64 12.24
N ARG A 64 -13.93 15.35 12.32
CA ARG A 64 -14.42 14.10 12.93
C ARG A 64 -14.18 12.92 12.00
N LEU A 65 -13.78 11.76 12.55
CA LEU A 65 -13.61 10.54 11.77
C LEU A 65 -14.95 9.90 11.40
N LYS A 66 -15.02 9.34 10.20
CA LYS A 66 -16.20 8.63 9.70
C LYS A 66 -16.34 7.27 10.40
N PRO A 67 -17.59 6.84 10.72
CA PRO A 67 -17.86 5.61 11.46
C PRO A 67 -17.87 4.37 10.55
N HIS A 68 -16.95 4.27 9.61
CA HIS A 68 -16.89 3.16 8.66
C HIS A 68 -15.68 2.28 8.93
N ASP A 69 -15.87 0.97 8.88
CA ASP A 69 -14.75 0.02 8.86
C ASP A 69 -13.87 0.28 7.66
N THR A 70 -12.57 0.12 7.86
CA THR A 70 -11.54 0.36 6.84
C THR A 70 -10.77 -0.90 6.46
N ILE A 71 -10.78 -1.92 7.32
CA ILE A 71 -10.05 -3.17 7.13
C ILE A 71 -11.08 -4.28 6.91
N PHE A 72 -10.95 -4.97 5.77
CA PHE A 72 -11.89 -6.02 5.35
C PHE A 72 -11.12 -7.29 5.00
N LYS A 73 -11.65 -8.43 5.42
CA LYS A 73 -11.21 -9.74 4.92
C LYS A 73 -12.27 -10.29 3.99
N PHE A 74 -11.83 -10.69 2.81
CA PHE A 74 -12.66 -11.33 1.79
C PHE A 74 -12.30 -12.81 1.67
N ASP A 75 -13.32 -13.65 1.52
CA ASP A 75 -13.11 -15.03 1.08
C ASP A 75 -12.68 -15.07 -0.40
N PRO A 76 -12.24 -16.23 -0.93
CA PRO A 76 -11.84 -16.34 -2.34
C PRO A 76 -12.93 -15.99 -3.37
N LYS A 77 -14.19 -15.93 -2.93
CA LYS A 77 -15.34 -15.54 -3.77
C LYS A 77 -15.65 -14.05 -3.73
N GLY A 78 -14.96 -13.27 -2.90
CA GLY A 78 -15.16 -11.83 -2.75
C GLY A 78 -16.23 -11.44 -1.73
N ASN A 79 -16.66 -12.36 -0.86
CA ASN A 79 -17.56 -12.05 0.23
C ASN A 79 -16.79 -11.56 1.45
N VAL A 80 -17.28 -10.52 2.11
CA VAL A 80 -16.69 -10.04 3.37
C VAL A 80 -16.98 -11.06 4.47
N VAL A 81 -15.93 -11.56 5.09
CA VAL A 81 -16.01 -12.50 6.23
C VAL A 81 -15.65 -11.82 7.55
N LYS A 82 -14.99 -10.66 7.48
CA LYS A 82 -14.62 -9.87 8.66
C LYS A 82 -14.38 -8.41 8.27
N SER A 83 -14.71 -7.48 9.17
CA SER A 83 -14.32 -6.07 9.05
C SER A 83 -14.13 -5.42 10.41
N PHE A 84 -13.26 -4.39 10.44
CA PHE A 84 -12.99 -3.55 11.61
C PHE A 84 -12.23 -2.27 11.20
N GLY A 85 -11.85 -1.45 12.16
CA GLY A 85 -11.00 -0.28 11.96
C GLY A 85 -11.78 1.02 11.79
N ALA A 86 -13.07 1.06 12.17
CA ALA A 86 -13.86 2.28 12.17
C ALA A 86 -13.26 3.33 13.11
N GLN A 87 -13.23 4.59 12.66
CA GLN A 87 -12.76 5.76 13.43
C GLN A 87 -11.30 5.63 13.92
N MET A 88 -10.45 4.93 13.19
CA MET A 88 -9.05 4.71 13.56
C MET A 88 -8.04 5.40 12.64
N PHE A 89 -8.48 5.86 11.47
CA PHE A 89 -7.61 6.43 10.44
C PHE A 89 -8.23 7.68 9.83
N ILE A 90 -7.38 8.64 9.47
CA ILE A 90 -7.74 9.74 8.58
C ILE A 90 -7.60 9.27 7.14
N TRP A 91 -6.45 8.73 6.78
CA TRP A 91 -6.13 8.28 5.42
C TRP A 91 -5.36 6.95 5.45
N PRO A 92 -6.07 5.84 5.56
CA PRO A 92 -5.45 4.52 5.54
C PRO A 92 -4.71 4.32 4.23
N HIS A 93 -3.46 3.80 4.30
CA HIS A 93 -2.59 3.75 3.13
C HIS A 93 -1.95 2.39 2.90
N GLY A 94 -0.92 2.00 3.65
CA GLY A 94 -0.20 0.74 3.46
C GLY A 94 -0.72 -0.37 4.38
N MET A 95 -0.69 -1.60 3.90
CA MET A 95 -1.13 -2.79 4.65
C MET A 95 -0.09 -3.90 4.52
N HIS A 96 0.01 -4.71 5.57
CA HIS A 96 0.79 -5.93 5.60
C HIS A 96 0.08 -6.97 6.48
N VAL A 97 0.20 -8.24 6.13
CA VAL A 97 -0.22 -9.36 6.98
C VAL A 97 1.03 -10.14 7.35
N ASP A 98 1.31 -10.24 8.64
CA ASP A 98 2.50 -10.94 9.11
C ASP A 98 2.27 -12.47 9.15
N ARG A 99 3.33 -13.21 9.44
CA ARG A 99 3.29 -14.67 9.45
C ARG A 99 2.39 -15.28 10.52
N ASP A 100 2.01 -14.49 11.53
CA ASP A 100 1.06 -14.90 12.57
C ASP A 100 -0.38 -14.56 12.20
N GLY A 101 -0.60 -13.95 11.03
CA GLY A 101 -1.90 -13.51 10.53
C GLY A 101 -2.36 -12.18 11.11
N ASN A 102 -1.50 -11.46 11.81
CA ASN A 102 -1.83 -10.11 12.29
C ASN A 102 -1.77 -9.11 11.15
N VAL A 103 -2.67 -8.14 11.20
CA VAL A 103 -2.85 -7.14 10.15
C VAL A 103 -2.20 -5.83 10.57
N TRP A 104 -1.34 -5.30 9.72
CA TRP A 104 -0.69 -4.02 9.91
C TRP A 104 -1.25 -2.99 8.93
N ALA A 105 -1.48 -1.78 9.39
CA ALA A 105 -1.96 -0.68 8.55
C ALA A 105 -1.32 0.64 8.94
N THR A 106 -1.01 1.48 7.92
CA THR A 106 -0.47 2.82 8.13
C THR A 106 -1.56 3.87 7.97
N ASP A 107 -1.45 4.96 8.71
CA ASP A 107 -2.19 6.20 8.46
C ASP A 107 -1.25 7.23 7.84
N GLY A 108 -1.31 7.34 6.53
CA GLY A 108 -0.46 8.21 5.73
C GLY A 108 -1.02 9.63 5.55
N ALA A 109 -1.91 10.08 6.44
CA ALA A 109 -2.56 11.37 6.33
C ALA A 109 -1.57 12.54 6.21
N ALA A 110 -1.93 13.52 5.38
CA ALA A 110 -1.16 14.75 5.23
C ALA A 110 -1.29 15.64 6.50
N GLU A 111 -0.31 16.49 6.73
CA GLU A 111 -0.26 17.31 7.95
C GLU A 111 -1.46 18.26 8.12
N ASP A 112 -1.98 18.81 7.02
CA ASP A 112 -3.15 19.69 7.06
C ASP A 112 -4.43 18.94 7.44
N ALA A 113 -4.57 17.67 7.01
CA ALA A 113 -5.65 16.80 7.45
C ALA A 113 -5.54 16.46 8.94
N VAL A 114 -4.33 16.13 9.40
CA VAL A 114 -4.06 15.87 10.82
C VAL A 114 -4.34 17.12 11.68
N ALA A 115 -3.94 18.31 11.21
CA ALA A 115 -4.23 19.56 11.89
C ALA A 115 -5.75 19.85 11.96
N THR A 116 -6.50 19.48 10.93
CA THR A 116 -7.97 19.58 10.92
C THR A 116 -8.59 18.64 11.94
N ALA A 117 -8.15 17.38 12.00
CA ALA A 117 -8.58 16.41 13.01
C ALA A 117 -8.30 16.90 14.43
N ALA A 118 -7.12 17.44 14.67
CA ALA A 118 -6.71 17.98 15.99
C ALA A 118 -7.63 19.11 16.48
N LYS A 119 -8.10 19.98 15.59
CA LYS A 119 -9.07 21.04 15.95
C LYS A 119 -10.41 20.46 16.43
N ALA A 120 -10.78 19.27 15.97
CA ALA A 120 -11.96 18.54 16.43
C ALA A 120 -11.70 17.67 17.67
N GLY A 121 -10.51 17.75 18.26
CA GLY A 121 -10.11 16.91 19.38
C GLY A 121 -9.76 15.47 19.01
N VAL A 122 -9.57 15.18 17.72
CA VAL A 122 -9.23 13.84 17.21
C VAL A 122 -7.72 13.70 17.10
N LYS A 123 -7.20 12.62 17.68
CA LYS A 123 -5.78 12.21 17.56
C LYS A 123 -5.68 11.05 16.57
N ALA A 124 -5.26 11.31 15.35
CA ALA A 124 -5.08 10.32 14.28
C ALA A 124 -4.05 10.82 13.27
N GLY A 125 -3.57 9.93 12.40
CA GLY A 125 -2.52 10.24 11.44
C GLY A 125 -1.10 9.97 11.96
N HIS A 126 -0.16 9.79 11.05
CA HIS A 126 1.27 9.59 11.30
C HIS A 126 1.62 8.37 12.14
N ILE A 127 0.85 7.28 12.00
CA ILE A 127 1.03 6.05 12.77
C ILE A 127 1.03 4.79 11.92
N VAL A 128 1.54 3.71 12.54
CA VAL A 128 1.37 2.33 12.07
C VAL A 128 0.70 1.53 13.19
N ARG A 129 -0.37 0.81 12.87
CA ARG A 129 -1.07 -0.06 13.83
C ARG A 129 -0.97 -1.52 13.43
N LYS A 130 -0.78 -2.37 14.45
CA LYS A 130 -0.89 -3.82 14.37
C LYS A 130 -2.21 -4.25 15.01
N PHE A 131 -2.97 -5.06 14.30
CA PHE A 131 -4.22 -5.64 14.76
C PHE A 131 -4.12 -7.16 14.82
N SER A 132 -4.82 -7.77 15.79
CA SER A 132 -5.14 -9.19 15.68
C SER A 132 -6.07 -9.42 14.49
N PRO A 133 -6.21 -10.67 14.00
CA PRO A 133 -7.17 -10.98 12.94
C PRO A 133 -8.63 -10.63 13.30
N ASP A 134 -8.92 -10.45 14.59
CA ASP A 134 -10.24 -10.05 15.10
C ASP A 134 -10.41 -8.54 15.32
N GLY A 135 -9.40 -7.74 14.98
CA GLY A 135 -9.47 -6.29 15.04
C GLY A 135 -9.05 -5.66 16.35
N LYS A 136 -8.48 -6.43 17.28
CA LYS A 136 -7.89 -5.87 18.50
C LYS A 136 -6.58 -5.18 18.17
N VAL A 137 -6.39 -3.93 18.60
CA VAL A 137 -5.11 -3.23 18.49
C VAL A 137 -4.08 -3.90 19.40
N LEU A 138 -3.00 -4.42 18.83
CA LEU A 138 -1.91 -5.07 19.54
C LEU A 138 -0.71 -4.16 19.74
N MET A 139 -0.49 -3.21 18.81
CA MET A 139 0.63 -2.26 18.84
C MET A 139 0.28 -1.00 18.06
N THR A 140 0.77 0.14 18.50
CA THR A 140 0.80 1.38 17.74
C THR A 140 2.23 1.92 17.74
N LEU A 141 2.80 2.14 16.53
CA LEU A 141 4.04 2.85 16.33
C LEU A 141 3.72 4.27 15.89
N GLY A 142 4.49 5.23 16.39
CA GLY A 142 4.17 6.64 16.27
C GLY A 142 3.22 7.11 17.36
N GLU A 143 3.09 8.42 17.49
CA GLU A 143 2.10 9.07 18.36
C GLU A 143 0.96 9.62 17.49
N PRO A 144 -0.30 9.19 17.70
CA PRO A 144 -1.41 9.64 16.88
C PRO A 144 -1.55 11.17 16.85
N GLY A 145 -1.47 11.73 15.64
CA GLY A 145 -1.58 13.17 15.43
C GLY A 145 -0.28 13.97 15.58
N VAL A 146 0.84 13.29 15.85
CA VAL A 146 2.14 13.96 16.03
C VAL A 146 3.09 13.57 14.89
N ALA A 147 3.44 14.55 14.05
CA ALA A 147 4.45 14.37 13.01
C ALA A 147 5.86 14.55 13.55
N GLY A 148 6.81 13.76 13.06
CA GLY A 148 8.22 13.93 13.41
C GLY A 148 9.13 13.07 12.54
N ASN A 149 10.44 13.19 12.76
CA ASN A 149 11.46 12.40 12.08
C ASN A 149 12.50 11.80 13.06
N ASP A 150 12.14 11.74 14.33
CA ASP A 150 12.94 11.09 15.36
C ASP A 150 12.72 9.56 15.38
N GLU A 151 13.14 8.90 16.43
CA GLU A 151 13.09 7.44 16.57
C GLU A 151 11.67 6.88 16.66
N TYR A 152 10.69 7.67 17.13
CA TYR A 152 9.34 7.20 17.47
C TYR A 152 8.20 7.97 16.80
N HIS A 153 8.49 8.96 15.96
CA HIS A 153 7.49 9.70 15.21
C HIS A 153 7.69 9.51 13.71
N PHE A 154 6.60 9.53 12.96
CA PHE A 154 6.57 9.47 11.50
C PHE A 154 6.00 10.75 10.91
N ARG A 155 6.17 10.89 9.60
CA ARG A 155 5.52 11.94 8.83
C ARG A 155 4.88 11.30 7.59
N SER A 156 3.61 10.92 7.73
CA SER A 156 2.84 10.24 6.68
C SER A 156 3.48 8.90 6.23
N PRO A 157 3.54 7.89 7.13
CA PRO A 157 4.12 6.59 6.80
C PRO A 157 3.29 5.90 5.72
N ALA A 158 3.98 5.38 4.70
CA ALA A 158 3.36 4.86 3.49
C ALA A 158 3.20 3.34 3.48
N GLY A 159 4.13 2.61 4.09
CA GLY A 159 4.10 1.15 4.07
C GLY A 159 4.81 0.53 5.26
N VAL A 160 4.54 -0.74 5.49
CA VAL A 160 5.13 -1.53 6.57
C VAL A 160 5.33 -2.98 6.11
N VAL A 161 6.38 -3.62 6.58
CA VAL A 161 6.64 -5.05 6.40
C VAL A 161 7.33 -5.60 7.64
N THR A 162 7.13 -6.88 7.93
CA THR A 162 7.82 -7.57 9.02
C THR A 162 8.73 -8.66 8.49
N ALA A 163 9.88 -8.83 9.13
CA ALA A 163 10.81 -9.94 8.87
C ALA A 163 10.34 -11.23 9.56
N PRO A 164 10.89 -12.40 9.19
CA PRO A 164 10.60 -13.65 9.84
C PRO A 164 10.86 -13.69 11.36
N ASN A 165 11.83 -12.92 11.85
CA ASN A 165 12.13 -12.79 13.29
C ASN A 165 11.19 -11.80 14.01
N GLY A 166 10.30 -11.13 13.28
CA GLY A 166 9.35 -10.15 13.79
C GLY A 166 9.84 -8.71 13.74
N ASP A 167 11.07 -8.43 13.32
CA ASP A 167 11.54 -7.06 13.13
C ASP A 167 10.65 -6.32 12.13
N ILE A 168 10.38 -5.05 12.42
CA ILE A 168 9.40 -4.22 11.71
C ILE A 168 10.16 -3.17 10.89
N PHE A 169 9.78 -3.01 9.63
CA PHE A 169 10.32 -1.98 8.74
C PHE A 169 9.19 -1.09 8.25
N VAL A 170 9.34 0.22 8.42
CA VAL A 170 8.36 1.22 8.00
C VAL A 170 8.96 2.11 6.92
N ALA A 171 8.28 2.20 5.79
CA ALA A 171 8.57 3.21 4.77
C ALA A 171 7.86 4.52 5.16
N ASP A 172 8.60 5.44 5.73
CA ASP A 172 8.13 6.75 6.18
C ASP A 172 8.40 7.79 5.10
N GLY A 173 7.62 7.72 4.01
CA GLY A 173 7.96 8.40 2.77
C GLY A 173 6.84 9.07 2.01
N HIS A 174 5.60 9.08 2.49
CA HIS A 174 4.53 9.85 1.84
C HIS A 174 4.61 11.35 2.18
N GLY A 175 5.21 11.66 3.32
CA GLY A 175 5.62 13.02 3.71
C GLY A 175 7.09 13.30 3.36
N SER A 176 7.68 14.27 4.05
CA SER A 176 9.04 14.77 3.76
C SER A 176 10.18 13.93 4.33
N ASN A 177 9.92 12.93 5.17
CA ASN A 177 10.98 12.16 5.81
C ASN A 177 11.78 11.29 4.83
N ASN A 178 11.09 10.60 3.94
CA ASN A 178 11.72 9.76 2.91
C ASN A 178 12.82 8.84 3.49
N ARG A 179 12.43 8.01 4.45
CA ARG A 179 13.34 7.11 5.16
C ARG A 179 12.70 5.75 5.41
N ILE A 180 13.53 4.79 5.76
CA ILE A 180 13.11 3.49 6.31
C ILE A 180 13.47 3.46 7.78
N VAL A 181 12.54 3.04 8.63
CA VAL A 181 12.76 2.88 10.07
C VAL A 181 12.60 1.43 10.46
N LYS A 182 13.59 0.90 11.16
CA LYS A 182 13.61 -0.48 11.67
C LYS A 182 13.34 -0.48 13.17
N TYR A 183 12.38 -1.32 13.58
CA TYR A 183 12.07 -1.61 14.99
C TYR A 183 12.20 -3.11 15.27
N SER A 184 12.45 -3.45 16.53
CA SER A 184 12.30 -4.84 16.98
C SER A 184 10.83 -5.26 16.95
N LYS A 185 10.57 -6.56 17.07
CA LYS A 185 9.21 -7.12 17.18
C LYS A 185 8.36 -6.50 18.30
N ASP A 186 9.01 -5.94 19.32
CA ASP A 186 8.36 -5.29 20.47
C ASP A 186 8.19 -3.77 20.28
N GLY A 187 8.51 -3.24 19.09
CA GLY A 187 8.36 -1.82 18.75
C GLY A 187 9.46 -0.92 19.29
N LYS A 188 10.63 -1.47 19.66
CA LYS A 188 11.79 -0.68 20.07
C LYS A 188 12.60 -0.27 18.85
N PHE A 189 12.96 1.00 18.76
CA PHE A 189 13.80 1.53 17.70
C PHE A 189 15.14 0.80 17.62
N ILE A 190 15.55 0.45 16.41
CA ILE A 190 16.85 -0.15 16.12
C ILE A 190 17.70 0.82 15.30
N LYS A 191 17.17 1.27 14.15
CA LYS A 191 17.87 2.20 13.25
C LYS A 191 16.93 2.80 12.22
N ALA A 192 17.40 3.86 11.56
CA ALA A 192 16.77 4.43 10.39
C ALA A 192 17.82 4.77 9.34
N TRP A 193 17.42 4.77 8.07
CA TRP A 193 18.25 5.23 6.95
C TRP A 193 17.39 5.87 5.87
N GLY A 194 18.04 6.69 5.07
CA GLY A 194 17.40 7.41 3.96
C GLY A 194 17.05 8.84 4.31
N LYS A 195 16.91 9.61 3.25
CA LYS A 195 16.49 11.01 3.22
C LYS A 195 15.97 11.34 1.83
N THR A 196 15.41 12.52 1.65
CA THR A 196 15.00 13.00 0.32
C THR A 196 16.21 13.18 -0.59
N GLY A 197 16.17 12.59 -1.78
CA GLY A 197 17.21 12.71 -2.78
C GLY A 197 17.17 11.64 -3.87
N TYR A 198 18.25 11.55 -4.66
CA TYR A 198 18.39 10.70 -5.83
C TYR A 198 19.51 9.65 -5.72
N ALA A 199 20.42 9.81 -4.78
CA ALA A 199 21.51 8.86 -4.59
C ALA A 199 21.01 7.50 -4.08
N PRO A 200 21.80 6.43 -4.18
CA PRO A 200 21.49 5.16 -3.51
C PRO A 200 21.22 5.36 -2.01
N GLY A 201 20.11 4.85 -1.53
CA GLY A 201 19.67 5.06 -0.15
C GLY A 201 18.92 6.37 0.11
N GLU A 202 18.75 7.23 -0.88
CA GLU A 202 17.91 8.41 -0.84
C GLU A 202 16.61 8.14 -1.59
N PHE A 203 15.50 8.78 -1.21
CA PHE A 203 14.18 8.50 -1.76
C PHE A 203 13.44 9.79 -2.12
N ARG A 204 12.55 9.65 -3.10
CA ARG A 204 11.47 10.60 -3.37
C ARG A 204 10.16 9.81 -3.41
N VAL A 205 9.42 9.91 -2.32
CA VAL A 205 8.25 9.08 -2.01
C VAL A 205 8.63 7.61 -1.88
N ALA A 206 9.22 7.23 -0.72
CA ALA A 206 9.33 5.83 -0.31
C ALA A 206 7.92 5.30 -0.02
N HIS A 207 7.24 4.83 -1.08
CA HIS A 207 5.79 4.62 -1.12
C HIS A 207 5.36 3.25 -0.64
N CYS A 208 6.14 2.22 -0.93
CA CYS A 208 5.90 0.86 -0.46
C CYS A 208 7.18 0.21 0.04
N ILE A 209 7.02 -0.84 0.79
CA ILE A 209 8.11 -1.70 1.23
C ILE A 209 7.63 -3.14 1.26
N GLY A 210 8.46 -4.07 0.80
CA GLY A 210 8.23 -5.50 0.86
C GLY A 210 9.51 -6.27 1.13
N MET A 211 9.37 -7.54 1.45
CA MET A 211 10.51 -8.43 1.71
C MET A 211 10.34 -9.70 0.89
N ASP A 212 11.39 -10.10 0.18
CA ASP A 212 11.40 -11.36 -0.55
C ASP A 212 11.74 -12.55 0.37
N LYS A 213 11.63 -13.74 -0.17
CA LYS A 213 11.94 -14.98 0.58
C LYS A 213 13.41 -15.10 1.03
N ARG A 214 14.30 -14.24 0.50
CA ARG A 214 15.73 -14.17 0.88
C ARG A 214 15.98 -13.16 1.98
N GLY A 215 14.93 -12.45 2.43
CA GLY A 215 15.04 -11.41 3.45
C GLY A 215 15.56 -10.07 2.91
N ARG A 216 15.60 -9.86 1.59
CA ARG A 216 15.92 -8.56 1.01
C ARG A 216 14.73 -7.63 1.09
N LEU A 217 14.98 -6.37 1.43
CA LEU A 217 14.00 -5.31 1.46
C LEU A 217 13.92 -4.60 0.12
N PHE A 218 12.72 -4.49 -0.42
CA PHE A 218 12.41 -3.79 -1.67
C PHE A 218 11.61 -2.54 -1.33
N VAL A 219 12.12 -1.37 -1.68
CA VAL A 219 11.48 -0.08 -1.44
C VAL A 219 11.04 0.54 -2.75
N CYS A 220 9.75 0.84 -2.87
CA CYS A 220 9.22 1.60 -4.00
C CYS A 220 9.65 3.06 -3.86
N ASP A 221 10.68 3.48 -4.56
CA ASP A 221 11.11 4.87 -4.65
C ASP A 221 10.37 5.53 -5.83
N ARG A 222 9.06 5.76 -5.61
CA ARG A 222 8.07 6.00 -6.67
C ARG A 222 8.38 7.20 -7.55
N ALA A 223 8.61 8.37 -6.96
CA ALA A 223 8.87 9.57 -7.72
C ALA A 223 10.28 9.60 -8.36
N ASN A 224 11.15 8.67 -8.00
CA ASN A 224 12.42 8.40 -8.68
C ASN A 224 12.31 7.28 -9.72
N THR A 225 11.11 6.74 -9.97
CA THR A 225 10.84 5.71 -10.99
C THR A 225 11.74 4.48 -10.84
N ARG A 226 11.90 3.99 -9.60
CA ARG A 226 12.79 2.87 -9.31
C ARG A 226 12.37 2.08 -8.08
N ILE A 227 12.84 0.86 -7.97
CA ILE A 227 12.87 0.08 -6.74
C ILE A 227 14.31 0.05 -6.25
N GLN A 228 14.52 0.35 -4.99
CA GLN A 228 15.83 0.15 -4.34
C GLN A 228 15.76 -1.07 -3.42
N ILE A 229 16.82 -1.86 -3.43
CA ILE A 229 16.92 -3.12 -2.68
C ILE A 229 18.00 -2.99 -1.62
N PHE A 230 17.66 -3.39 -0.40
CA PHE A 230 18.56 -3.36 0.77
C PHE A 230 18.59 -4.71 1.48
N ASP A 231 19.63 -4.94 2.26
CA ASP A 231 19.56 -5.95 3.31
C ASP A 231 18.80 -5.40 4.53
N GLN A 232 18.57 -6.26 5.52
CA GLN A 232 17.82 -5.87 6.73
C GLN A 232 18.61 -4.93 7.66
N GLU A 233 19.85 -4.67 7.40
CA GLU A 233 20.69 -3.69 8.09
C GLU A 233 20.76 -2.34 7.37
N GLY A 234 20.03 -2.19 6.26
CA GLY A 234 19.97 -0.97 5.47
C GLY A 234 21.14 -0.80 4.49
N LYS A 235 21.93 -1.85 4.26
CA LYS A 235 22.96 -1.83 3.24
C LYS A 235 22.32 -1.88 1.86
N TYR A 236 22.64 -0.90 1.01
CA TYR A 236 22.20 -0.87 -0.38
C TYR A 236 22.77 -2.07 -1.16
N LEU A 237 21.92 -2.74 -1.91
CA LEU A 237 22.27 -3.91 -2.73
C LEU A 237 22.11 -3.65 -4.23
N ALA A 238 21.00 -3.07 -4.66
CA ALA A 238 20.69 -2.84 -6.06
C ALA A 238 19.60 -1.80 -6.28
N THR A 239 19.50 -1.33 -7.53
CA THR A 239 18.39 -0.51 -8.03
C THR A 239 17.81 -1.14 -9.29
N TRP A 240 16.47 -1.21 -9.37
CA TRP A 240 15.74 -1.67 -10.54
C TRP A 240 14.87 -0.57 -11.11
N HIS A 241 15.09 -0.21 -12.38
CA HIS A 241 14.36 0.85 -13.10
C HIS A 241 13.25 0.33 -14.04
N GLN A 242 13.21 -0.97 -14.31
CA GLN A 242 12.38 -1.58 -15.33
C GLN A 242 10.90 -1.77 -14.94
N PHE A 243 10.51 -1.37 -13.74
CA PHE A 243 9.16 -1.57 -13.23
C PHE A 243 8.24 -0.33 -13.28
N GLY A 244 8.66 0.75 -13.92
CA GLY A 244 7.91 2.00 -14.04
C GLY A 244 7.95 2.86 -12.77
N MET A 245 6.82 3.48 -12.42
CA MET A 245 6.64 4.22 -11.16
C MET A 245 6.00 3.29 -10.13
N PRO A 246 6.79 2.59 -9.29
CA PRO A 246 6.26 1.56 -8.42
C PRO A 246 5.45 2.18 -7.28
N SER A 247 4.16 1.93 -7.23
CA SER A 247 3.30 2.32 -6.11
C SER A 247 3.20 1.21 -5.05
N GLY A 248 3.11 -0.04 -5.49
CA GLY A 248 3.05 -1.20 -4.62
C GLY A 248 3.84 -2.37 -5.17
N LEU A 249 4.10 -3.37 -4.33
CA LEU A 249 4.70 -4.63 -4.76
C LEU A 249 4.20 -5.80 -3.91
N ALA A 250 4.26 -6.99 -4.49
CA ALA A 250 4.00 -8.25 -3.82
C ALA A 250 4.93 -9.33 -4.35
N PHE A 251 5.11 -10.39 -3.59
CA PHE A 251 5.88 -11.57 -4.00
C PHE A 251 4.96 -12.78 -4.11
N SER A 252 5.35 -13.76 -4.94
CA SER A 252 4.61 -15.01 -5.09
C SER A 252 4.25 -15.64 -3.74
N ALA A 253 3.01 -16.08 -3.63
CA ALA A 253 2.54 -16.90 -2.51
C ALA A 253 2.73 -18.40 -2.76
N ASN A 254 3.51 -18.76 -3.78
CA ASN A 254 3.88 -20.11 -4.20
C ASN A 254 5.37 -20.16 -4.56
N ASP A 255 5.84 -21.27 -5.15
CA ASP A 255 7.26 -21.51 -5.44
C ASP A 255 7.79 -20.81 -6.71
N GLU A 256 6.97 -20.02 -7.40
CA GLU A 256 7.36 -19.39 -8.69
C GLU A 256 8.43 -18.31 -8.56
N ASP A 257 8.65 -17.76 -7.38
CA ASP A 257 9.66 -16.73 -7.07
C ASP A 257 9.53 -15.48 -7.96
N LEU A 258 8.31 -14.96 -8.05
CA LEU A 258 7.99 -13.79 -8.84
C LEU A 258 7.79 -12.55 -7.94
N ILE A 259 8.12 -11.38 -8.50
CA ILE A 259 7.73 -10.08 -7.99
C ILE A 259 6.63 -9.50 -8.87
N TYR A 260 5.62 -8.93 -8.25
CA TYR A 260 4.50 -8.21 -8.87
C TYR A 260 4.62 -6.75 -8.47
N VAL A 261 4.78 -5.85 -9.44
CA VAL A 261 4.94 -4.42 -9.18
C VAL A 261 3.80 -3.66 -9.81
N PHE A 262 3.15 -2.86 -8.99
CA PHE A 262 1.94 -2.10 -9.34
C PHE A 262 2.33 -0.65 -9.63
N ASP A 263 2.10 -0.23 -10.87
CA ASP A 263 2.37 1.12 -11.37
C ASP A 263 1.05 1.85 -11.61
N SER A 264 0.69 2.75 -10.71
CA SER A 264 -0.55 3.54 -10.79
C SER A 264 -0.33 4.95 -11.32
N GLU A 265 0.92 5.34 -11.61
CA GLU A 265 1.26 6.74 -11.79
C GLU A 265 1.95 7.06 -13.12
N SER A 266 2.54 6.07 -13.82
CA SER A 266 3.24 6.33 -15.09
C SER A 266 2.30 6.94 -16.12
N ASP A 267 2.73 8.03 -16.72
CA ASP A 267 2.04 8.72 -17.80
C ASP A 267 3.04 9.51 -18.68
N ASN A 268 2.52 10.22 -19.68
CA ASN A 268 3.35 10.98 -20.62
C ASN A 268 4.08 12.19 -20.00
N VAL A 269 3.82 12.51 -18.75
CA VAL A 269 4.44 13.64 -18.04
C VAL A 269 5.44 13.15 -17.01
N ASP A 270 5.02 12.22 -16.12
CA ASP A 270 5.83 11.80 -14.98
C ASP A 270 6.80 10.67 -15.32
N ASN A 271 6.46 9.81 -16.26
CA ASN A 271 7.31 8.69 -16.68
C ASN A 271 7.05 8.33 -18.15
N PRO A 272 7.40 9.22 -19.11
CA PRO A 272 7.13 9.00 -20.53
C PRO A 272 7.70 7.68 -21.05
N GLY A 273 6.90 6.97 -21.85
CA GLY A 273 7.28 5.67 -22.41
C GLY A 273 6.91 4.47 -21.56
N PHE A 274 6.34 4.69 -20.37
CA PHE A 274 5.77 3.64 -19.53
C PHE A 274 4.25 3.79 -19.42
N GLU A 275 3.55 2.68 -19.39
CA GLU A 275 2.11 2.62 -19.16
C GLU A 275 1.81 2.12 -17.75
N GLN A 276 0.68 2.56 -17.19
CA GLN A 276 0.15 2.04 -15.93
C GLN A 276 -0.22 0.57 -16.08
N GLY A 277 -0.01 -0.18 -15.02
CA GLY A 277 -0.33 -1.61 -15.01
C GLY A 277 0.52 -2.40 -14.01
N ILE A 278 0.54 -3.71 -14.19
CA ILE A 278 1.21 -4.62 -13.27
C ILE A 278 2.33 -5.33 -14.03
N ARG A 279 3.56 -5.09 -13.63
CA ARG A 279 4.74 -5.77 -14.19
C ARG A 279 5.11 -6.92 -13.29
N ILE A 280 5.21 -8.11 -13.89
CA ILE A 280 5.52 -9.36 -13.19
C ILE A 280 6.90 -9.79 -13.66
N GLY A 281 7.81 -9.98 -12.72
CA GLY A 281 9.19 -10.30 -13.00
C GLY A 281 9.77 -11.39 -12.10
N ASP A 282 11.00 -11.76 -12.40
CA ASP A 282 11.78 -12.65 -11.56
C ASP A 282 12.20 -11.92 -10.28
N ALA A 283 11.90 -12.48 -9.12
CA ALA A 283 12.21 -11.83 -7.84
C ALA A 283 13.71 -11.81 -7.53
N LEU A 284 14.50 -12.72 -8.12
CA LEU A 284 15.94 -12.77 -7.89
C LEU A 284 16.68 -11.67 -8.65
N ASN A 285 16.40 -11.51 -9.95
CA ASN A 285 17.19 -10.66 -10.85
C ASN A 285 16.41 -9.48 -11.46
N GLY A 286 15.09 -9.40 -11.26
CA GLY A 286 14.25 -8.30 -11.74
C GLY A 286 13.89 -8.36 -13.22
N TRP A 287 14.11 -9.47 -13.91
CA TRP A 287 13.69 -9.61 -15.30
C TRP A 287 12.18 -9.59 -15.42
N VAL A 288 11.64 -8.57 -16.09
CA VAL A 288 10.20 -8.46 -16.36
C VAL A 288 9.81 -9.55 -17.38
N LYS A 289 8.83 -10.37 -17.00
CA LYS A 289 8.36 -11.50 -17.79
C LYS A 289 6.98 -11.24 -18.41
N TYR A 290 6.12 -10.52 -17.68
CA TYR A 290 4.74 -10.26 -18.08
C TYR A 290 4.33 -8.85 -17.71
N PHE A 291 3.37 -8.32 -18.45
CA PHE A 291 2.74 -7.04 -18.17
C PHE A 291 1.22 -7.16 -18.31
N ILE A 292 0.51 -6.74 -17.28
CA ILE A 292 -0.95 -6.57 -17.32
C ILE A 292 -1.21 -5.08 -17.44
N LEU A 293 -1.64 -4.65 -18.61
CA LEU A 293 -2.01 -3.26 -18.86
C LEU A 293 -3.23 -2.88 -18.02
N ASP A 294 -3.22 -1.69 -17.43
CA ASP A 294 -4.38 -1.15 -16.74
C ASP A 294 -5.55 -1.00 -17.73
N PRO A 295 -6.74 -1.57 -17.44
CA PRO A 295 -7.90 -1.47 -18.32
C PRO A 295 -8.40 -0.04 -18.55
N GLY A 296 -8.14 0.87 -17.59
CA GLY A 296 -8.46 2.29 -17.68
C GLY A 296 -7.28 3.16 -18.08
N GLY A 297 -6.12 2.54 -18.26
CA GLY A 297 -4.85 3.25 -18.46
C GLY A 297 -4.63 3.68 -19.90
N ASN A 298 -4.85 4.96 -20.16
CA ASN A 298 -4.25 5.61 -21.33
C ASN A 298 -3.29 6.68 -20.82
N PRO A 299 -1.97 6.53 -21.03
CA PRO A 299 -0.98 7.49 -20.58
C PRO A 299 -1.20 8.91 -21.13
N GLY A 300 -1.95 9.05 -22.20
CA GLY A 300 -2.33 10.35 -22.76
C GLY A 300 -3.51 11.04 -22.07
N THR A 301 -4.34 10.30 -21.34
CA THR A 301 -5.58 10.86 -20.76
C THR A 301 -5.57 10.96 -19.24
N THR A 302 -4.68 10.29 -18.55
CA THR A 302 -4.47 10.33 -17.07
C THR A 302 -5.72 10.20 -16.20
N THR A 303 -6.81 9.71 -16.73
CA THR A 303 -8.08 9.58 -16.00
C THR A 303 -8.17 8.30 -15.17
N GLY A 304 -7.32 7.32 -15.46
CA GLY A 304 -7.19 6.11 -14.64
C GLY A 304 -6.19 6.30 -13.52
N SER A 305 -6.40 5.72 -12.35
CA SER A 305 -5.30 5.28 -11.52
C SER A 305 -5.22 3.80 -11.71
N GLY A 306 -4.10 3.33 -12.19
CA GLY A 306 -3.79 1.92 -12.15
C GLY A 306 -3.86 1.37 -10.73
N ALA A 307 -3.60 0.10 -10.59
CA ALA A 307 -3.48 -0.53 -9.30
C ALA A 307 -2.41 0.17 -8.45
N GLU A 308 -2.79 0.73 -7.32
CA GLU A 308 -1.84 1.38 -6.41
C GLU A 308 -1.11 0.34 -5.55
N PHE A 309 -1.87 -0.62 -5.02
CA PHE A 309 -1.35 -1.78 -4.31
C PHE A 309 -2.05 -3.04 -4.77
N GLY A 310 -1.41 -4.16 -4.57
CA GLY A 310 -2.00 -5.44 -4.87
C GLY A 310 -1.28 -6.59 -4.20
N THR A 311 -1.79 -7.78 -4.42
CA THR A 311 -1.28 -9.03 -3.89
C THR A 311 -1.54 -10.18 -4.85
N VAL A 312 -1.03 -11.35 -4.53
CA VAL A 312 -1.20 -12.56 -5.32
C VAL A 312 -1.53 -13.74 -4.41
N ASP A 313 -2.47 -14.59 -4.83
CA ASP A 313 -2.78 -15.82 -4.12
C ASP A 313 -1.84 -16.98 -4.54
N LYS A 314 -1.96 -18.11 -3.87
CA LYS A 314 -1.15 -19.31 -4.16
C LYS A 314 -1.36 -19.88 -5.58
N PHE A 315 -2.46 -19.54 -6.24
CA PHE A 315 -2.76 -19.95 -7.60
C PHE A 315 -2.17 -19.02 -8.66
N GLY A 316 -1.59 -17.88 -8.23
CA GLY A 316 -1.05 -16.84 -9.09
C GLY A 316 -2.10 -15.85 -9.59
N ASN A 317 -3.31 -15.85 -9.03
CA ASN A 317 -4.28 -14.79 -9.30
C ASN A 317 -3.86 -13.50 -8.63
N VAL A 318 -3.92 -12.40 -9.37
CA VAL A 318 -3.55 -11.07 -8.87
C VAL A 318 -4.78 -10.32 -8.43
N PHE A 319 -4.69 -9.70 -7.26
CA PHE A 319 -5.72 -8.83 -6.71
C PHE A 319 -5.16 -7.41 -6.61
N ALA A 320 -5.84 -6.46 -7.22
CA ALA A 320 -5.37 -5.08 -7.34
C ALA A 320 -6.38 -4.10 -6.76
N GLY A 321 -5.90 -3.21 -5.90
CA GLY A 321 -6.67 -2.08 -5.40
C GLY A 321 -6.48 -0.88 -6.32
N GLU A 322 -7.56 -0.44 -6.95
CA GLU A 322 -7.58 0.70 -7.86
C GLU A 322 -8.37 1.86 -7.20
N PRO A 323 -7.70 2.85 -6.59
CA PRO A 323 -8.38 3.87 -5.79
C PRO A 323 -9.35 4.74 -6.59
N ARG A 324 -8.99 5.17 -7.81
CA ARG A 324 -9.85 6.07 -8.59
C ARG A 324 -11.10 5.38 -9.12
N PRO A 325 -11.02 4.19 -9.74
CA PRO A 325 -12.23 3.45 -10.11
C PRO A 325 -12.99 2.90 -8.92
N ARG A 326 -12.36 2.89 -7.72
CA ARG A 326 -12.94 2.33 -6.48
C ARG A 326 -13.31 0.86 -6.61
N VAL A 327 -12.38 0.08 -7.14
CA VAL A 327 -12.59 -1.36 -7.35
C VAL A 327 -11.44 -2.18 -6.76
N LEU A 328 -11.78 -3.36 -6.28
CA LEU A 328 -10.85 -4.46 -6.09
C LEU A 328 -10.97 -5.37 -7.31
N ARG A 329 -9.94 -5.36 -8.14
CA ARG A 329 -9.92 -6.14 -9.38
C ARG A 329 -9.18 -7.46 -9.18
N LYS A 330 -9.75 -8.53 -9.72
CA LYS A 330 -9.12 -9.85 -9.74
C LYS A 330 -8.72 -10.21 -11.17
N TYR A 331 -7.45 -10.52 -11.38
CA TYR A 331 -6.92 -11.07 -12.62
C TYR A 331 -6.64 -12.56 -12.40
N VAL A 332 -7.32 -13.41 -13.16
CA VAL A 332 -7.19 -14.86 -13.05
C VAL A 332 -6.04 -15.30 -13.92
N LYS A 333 -5.11 -16.08 -13.33
CA LYS A 333 -4.03 -16.70 -14.08
C LYS A 333 -4.59 -17.78 -15.01
N VAL A 334 -4.38 -17.62 -16.31
CA VAL A 334 -4.73 -18.64 -17.31
C VAL A 334 -3.60 -19.65 -17.40
N ARG A 335 -3.95 -20.93 -17.39
CA ARG A 335 -3.00 -22.04 -17.55
C ARG A 335 -2.71 -22.29 -19.02
#